data_15114ccf8f2371236577ceca1bb4e2df
#
_entry.id   15114ccf8f2371236577ceca1bb4e2df
#
_cell.length_a   1.000
_cell.length_b   1.000
_cell.length_c   1.000
_cell.angle_alpha   90.00
_cell.angle_beta   90.00
_cell.angle_gamma   90.00
#
_symmetry.space_group_name_H-M   'P 1'
#
loop_
_entity.id
_entity.type
_entity.pdbx_description
1 polymer ?
#
loop_
_entity_poly.entity_id
_entity_poly.type
_entity_poly.pdbx_seq_one_letter_code
_entity_poly.pdbx_strand_id
1 'polypeptide(L)'
;MATKYGGSGEGRYAVKRLMCRLFGFRSVIPSQVHRSLLAAENALGVQSSFHPDGWGVAFYIDGAPHVTRSPSTALGDALFHRLSGVVASETVLAHVRKATQGDKTVFNCHPFQHGRWVFAHNGDIPRFEEVRGALIELVDQRLRRFVMGDTDSEVVFFVFLSELSRAAGAGQRPELAHAVSAMRSTIKRVRELCDARPGVDGALLTLMATDGESLVATHGGKELYFSTYKTRCSDREHCPSLSAACEAPSTSGIVNHFIVSSEPLQGENVWLALEPGDIVGVDNRMRVTKSRLEHVALPTA
;
A
#
# COMPACT_ATOMS: atom_id res chain seq x y z
N MET A 1 3.91 39.14 33.84
CA MET A 1 2.74 38.30 33.45
C MET A 1 3.17 37.46 32.29
N ALA A 2 3.43 36.18 32.52
CA ALA A 2 3.89 35.22 31.52
C ALA A 2 2.69 34.32 31.19
N THR A 3 2.19 34.41 29.98
CA THR A 3 1.13 33.54 29.47
C THR A 3 1.76 32.27 28.88
N LYS A 4 1.51 31.13 29.55
CA LYS A 4 1.82 29.79 29.11
C LYS A 4 0.97 29.45 27.88
N TYR A 5 1.59 29.10 26.75
CA TYR A 5 1.01 28.27 25.72
C TYR A 5 1.53 26.83 25.89
N GLY A 6 0.78 26.03 26.63
CA GLY A 6 0.90 24.59 26.66
C GLY A 6 -0.33 24.03 25.97
N GLY A 7 -0.15 23.35 24.83
CA GLY A 7 -1.23 22.72 24.04
C GLY A 7 -0.68 21.55 23.23
N SER A 8 -0.58 20.41 23.87
CA SER A 8 -0.92 19.03 23.43
C SER A 8 -0.56 18.63 21.98
N GLY A 9 0.74 18.52 21.68
CA GLY A 9 1.22 17.77 20.51
C GLY A 9 1.20 16.24 20.72
N GLU A 10 1.13 15.77 21.94
CA GLU A 10 1.24 14.32 22.28
C GLU A 10 0.04 13.49 21.81
N GLY A 11 -1.16 14.04 21.79
CA GLY A 11 -2.36 13.31 21.39
C GLY A 11 -2.40 12.92 19.90
N ARG A 12 -1.90 13.77 19.01
CA ARG A 12 -1.84 13.49 17.57
C ARG A 12 -0.77 12.46 17.20
N TYR A 13 0.36 12.46 17.93
CA TYR A 13 1.41 11.46 17.74
C TYR A 13 1.01 10.09 18.27
N ALA A 14 0.20 10.01 19.33
CA ALA A 14 -0.28 8.74 19.88
C ALA A 14 -1.25 8.03 18.92
N VAL A 15 -2.15 8.75 18.26
CA VAL A 15 -3.11 8.16 17.29
C VAL A 15 -2.37 7.69 16.03
N LYS A 16 -1.35 8.42 15.54
CA LYS A 16 -0.52 8.00 14.39
C LYS A 16 0.26 6.70 14.63
N ARG A 17 0.56 6.33 15.88
CA ARG A 17 1.32 5.13 16.26
C ARG A 17 0.49 3.83 16.22
N LEU A 18 -0.81 3.89 15.99
CA LEU A 18 -1.72 2.74 16.17
C LEU A 18 -2.11 2.01 14.88
N MET A 19 -1.50 2.32 13.72
CA MET A 19 -1.98 1.82 12.42
C MET A 19 -0.88 1.14 11.62
N CYS A 20 -1.25 0.13 10.81
CA CYS A 20 -0.35 -0.52 9.84
C CYS A 20 0.41 0.48 8.97
N ARG A 21 1.53 0.06 8.41
CA ARG A 21 2.33 0.88 7.49
C ARG A 21 2.47 0.20 6.14
N LEU A 22 2.22 0.98 5.10
CA LEU A 22 2.38 0.61 3.70
C LEU A 22 3.60 1.31 3.11
N PHE A 23 4.31 0.60 2.26
CA PHE A 23 5.36 1.13 1.40
C PHE A 23 5.27 0.46 0.03
N GLY A 24 5.22 1.25 -1.04
CA GLY A 24 5.25 0.81 -2.42
C GLY A 24 6.27 1.61 -3.21
N PHE A 25 7.00 0.93 -4.08
CA PHE A 25 8.06 1.51 -4.88
C PHE A 25 8.04 0.94 -6.28
N ARG A 26 8.18 1.80 -7.29
CA ARG A 26 8.40 1.45 -8.71
C ARG A 26 9.42 2.39 -9.32
N SER A 27 10.38 1.85 -10.07
CA SER A 27 11.39 2.67 -10.77
C SER A 27 11.77 2.09 -12.12
N VAL A 28 12.51 2.89 -12.92
CA VAL A 28 13.04 2.51 -14.24
C VAL A 28 14.26 1.59 -14.15
N ILE A 29 14.85 1.45 -12.98
CA ILE A 29 16.02 0.60 -12.73
C ILE A 29 15.81 -0.21 -11.46
N PRO A 30 16.39 -1.41 -11.33
CA PRO A 30 16.45 -2.11 -10.05
C PRO A 30 17.14 -1.24 -9.01
N SER A 31 16.46 -0.99 -7.90
CA SER A 31 16.96 -0.16 -6.81
C SER A 31 16.86 -0.89 -5.49
N GLN A 32 17.86 -0.67 -4.63
CA GLN A 32 17.82 -1.18 -3.26
C GLN A 32 16.88 -0.32 -2.41
N VAL A 33 15.98 -0.98 -1.68
CA VAL A 33 15.04 -0.31 -0.78
C VAL A 33 15.47 -0.36 0.69
N HIS A 34 16.73 -0.74 0.94
CA HIS A 34 17.28 -0.88 2.28
C HIS A 34 17.06 0.37 3.15
N ARG A 35 17.27 1.56 2.59
CA ARG A 35 17.05 2.81 3.33
C ARG A 35 15.59 2.95 3.79
N SER A 36 14.64 2.69 2.92
CA SER A 36 13.21 2.77 3.26
C SER A 36 12.76 1.68 4.23
N LEU A 37 13.38 0.50 4.16
CA LEU A 37 13.02 -0.62 5.02
C LEU A 37 13.73 -0.58 6.37
N LEU A 38 14.99 -0.13 6.45
CA LEU A 38 15.81 -0.21 7.67
C LEU A 38 16.56 1.06 8.05
N ALA A 39 17.17 1.78 7.10
CA ALA A 39 18.21 2.77 7.41
C ALA A 39 17.68 4.19 7.70
N ALA A 40 16.48 4.56 7.27
CA ALA A 40 15.88 5.83 7.67
C ALA A 40 15.45 5.80 9.14
N GLU A 41 15.49 6.93 9.85
CA GLU A 41 15.05 7.01 11.26
C GLU A 41 13.60 6.58 11.46
N ASN A 42 12.75 6.79 10.46
CA ASN A 42 11.37 6.32 10.43
C ASN A 42 11.17 5.22 9.37
N ALA A 43 12.18 4.38 9.13
CA ALA A 43 12.09 3.24 8.22
C ALA A 43 11.00 2.25 8.68
N LEU A 44 10.51 1.45 7.75
CA LEU A 44 9.43 0.49 8.00
C LEU A 44 9.77 -0.47 9.16
N GLY A 45 11.02 -0.94 9.23
CA GLY A 45 11.51 -1.79 10.33
C GLY A 45 11.43 -1.10 11.69
N VAL A 46 11.80 0.18 11.78
CA VAL A 46 11.72 0.97 13.04
C VAL A 46 10.25 1.13 13.45
N GLN A 47 9.38 1.40 12.50
CA GLN A 47 7.93 1.53 12.75
C GLN A 47 7.31 0.22 13.27
N SER A 48 7.91 -0.94 12.95
CA SER A 48 7.42 -2.25 13.41
C SER A 48 7.47 -2.41 14.93
N SER A 49 8.25 -1.60 15.67
CA SER A 49 8.22 -1.58 17.13
C SER A 49 6.85 -1.20 17.70
N PHE A 50 6.07 -0.42 16.94
CA PHE A 50 4.68 -0.06 17.28
C PHE A 50 3.64 -0.94 16.57
N HIS A 51 4.09 -1.80 15.63
CA HIS A 51 3.28 -2.68 14.79
C HIS A 51 3.86 -4.11 14.81
N PRO A 52 3.78 -4.82 15.96
CA PRO A 52 4.55 -6.04 16.19
C PRO A 52 3.89 -7.31 15.65
N ASP A 53 2.80 -7.20 14.89
CA ASP A 53 1.92 -8.33 14.58
C ASP A 53 2.19 -8.96 13.22
N GLY A 54 3.36 -8.63 12.65
CA GLY A 54 3.86 -9.22 11.42
C GLY A 54 4.38 -8.21 10.41
N TRP A 55 5.10 -8.73 9.44
CA TRP A 55 5.63 -7.95 8.32
C TRP A 55 5.60 -8.79 7.04
N GLY A 56 5.79 -8.12 5.93
CA GLY A 56 6.09 -8.78 4.67
C GLY A 56 6.60 -7.80 3.63
N VAL A 57 7.38 -8.37 2.71
CA VAL A 57 7.99 -7.70 1.57
C VAL A 57 7.74 -8.53 0.34
N ALA A 58 7.22 -7.91 -0.70
CA ALA A 58 7.12 -8.47 -2.04
C ALA A 58 8.02 -7.66 -2.98
N PHE A 59 8.70 -8.35 -3.86
CA PHE A 59 9.52 -7.77 -4.93
C PHE A 59 9.44 -8.66 -6.17
N TYR A 60 9.88 -8.15 -7.31
CA TYR A 60 9.75 -8.85 -8.58
C TYR A 60 11.12 -9.12 -9.20
N ILE A 61 11.30 -10.35 -9.69
CA ILE A 61 12.44 -10.79 -10.49
C ILE A 61 11.87 -11.40 -11.77
N ASP A 62 12.31 -10.90 -12.92
CA ASP A 62 11.87 -11.38 -14.24
C ASP A 62 10.34 -11.43 -14.38
N GLY A 63 9.66 -10.44 -13.76
CA GLY A 63 8.20 -10.31 -13.77
C GLY A 63 7.45 -11.29 -12.86
N ALA A 64 8.15 -12.14 -12.08
CA ALA A 64 7.56 -13.01 -11.07
C ALA A 64 7.62 -12.37 -9.67
N PRO A 65 6.52 -12.38 -8.91
CA PRO A 65 6.53 -11.89 -7.54
C PRO A 65 7.20 -12.88 -6.59
N HIS A 66 8.07 -12.36 -5.73
CA HIS A 66 8.65 -13.06 -4.60
C HIS A 66 8.12 -12.43 -3.32
N VAL A 67 7.43 -13.20 -2.50
CA VAL A 67 6.79 -12.71 -1.28
C VAL A 67 7.37 -13.41 -0.07
N THR A 68 7.90 -12.62 0.86
CA THR A 68 8.33 -13.10 2.18
C THR A 68 7.49 -12.44 3.25
N ARG A 69 6.94 -13.24 4.16
CA ARG A 69 6.07 -12.78 5.26
C ARG A 69 6.45 -13.48 6.56
N SER A 70 6.27 -12.80 7.67
CA SER A 70 6.49 -13.36 9.00
C SER A 70 5.48 -12.74 9.99
N PRO A 71 4.93 -13.50 10.93
CA PRO A 71 4.09 -12.97 12.00
C PRO A 71 4.92 -12.31 13.12
N SER A 72 6.25 -12.31 13.02
CA SER A 72 7.17 -11.67 13.97
C SER A 72 7.28 -10.17 13.74
N THR A 73 7.82 -9.44 14.74
CA THR A 73 8.17 -8.02 14.59
C THR A 73 9.34 -7.86 13.64
N ALA A 74 9.23 -7.01 12.62
CA ALA A 74 10.27 -6.84 11.60
C ALA A 74 11.62 -6.44 12.18
N LEU A 75 11.66 -5.51 13.16
CA LEU A 75 12.91 -5.02 13.76
C LEU A 75 13.71 -6.14 14.46
N GLY A 76 13.03 -7.14 15.02
CA GLY A 76 13.68 -8.27 15.70
C GLY A 76 13.89 -9.50 14.79
N ASP A 77 13.45 -9.46 13.54
CA ASP A 77 13.49 -10.62 12.66
C ASP A 77 14.75 -10.60 11.76
N ALA A 78 15.65 -11.57 11.99
CA ALA A 78 16.86 -11.71 11.19
C ALA A 78 16.60 -11.91 9.69
N LEU A 79 15.44 -12.49 9.32
CA LEU A 79 15.03 -12.66 7.94
C LEU A 79 14.71 -11.31 7.29
N PHE A 80 14.00 -10.42 8.01
CA PHE A 80 13.71 -9.06 7.52
C PHE A 80 15.00 -8.27 7.28
N HIS A 81 15.94 -8.32 8.21
CA HIS A 81 17.23 -7.64 8.08
C HIS A 81 18.05 -8.16 6.88
N ARG A 82 18.11 -9.48 6.69
CA ARG A 82 18.83 -10.06 5.55
C ARG A 82 18.15 -9.70 4.22
N LEU A 83 16.83 -9.83 4.15
CA LEU A 83 16.05 -9.54 2.95
C LEU A 83 16.19 -8.06 2.53
N SER A 84 16.05 -7.14 3.48
CA SER A 84 16.15 -5.70 3.20
C SER A 84 17.53 -5.26 2.70
N GLY A 85 18.60 -5.98 3.09
CA GLY A 85 19.96 -5.71 2.64
C GLY A 85 20.29 -6.24 1.23
N VAL A 86 19.53 -7.20 0.71
CA VAL A 86 19.82 -7.84 -0.59
C VAL A 86 18.79 -7.57 -1.67
N VAL A 87 17.58 -7.15 -1.31
CA VAL A 87 16.54 -6.88 -2.30
C VAL A 87 16.90 -5.67 -3.15
N ALA A 88 17.11 -5.92 -4.44
CA ALA A 88 17.15 -4.91 -5.49
C ALA A 88 16.12 -5.28 -6.55
N SER A 89 15.16 -4.41 -6.80
CA SER A 89 14.07 -4.65 -7.74
C SER A 89 13.55 -3.32 -8.30
N GLU A 90 12.92 -3.37 -9.45
CA GLU A 90 12.19 -2.23 -10.00
C GLU A 90 10.87 -1.99 -9.26
N THR A 91 10.33 -3.03 -8.63
CA THR A 91 9.05 -2.93 -7.92
C THR A 91 9.10 -3.67 -6.59
N VAL A 92 8.74 -2.95 -5.52
CA VAL A 92 8.65 -3.48 -4.16
C VAL A 92 7.34 -3.03 -3.53
N LEU A 93 6.69 -3.92 -2.79
CA LEU A 93 5.58 -3.61 -1.91
C LEU A 93 5.86 -4.21 -0.54
N ALA A 94 5.88 -3.39 0.49
CA ALA A 94 6.16 -3.83 1.86
C ALA A 94 5.09 -3.32 2.84
N HIS A 95 4.90 -4.10 3.91
CA HIS A 95 3.91 -3.81 4.93
C HIS A 95 4.40 -4.25 6.31
N VAL A 96 4.11 -3.45 7.34
CA VAL A 96 4.17 -3.88 8.74
C VAL A 96 2.77 -3.83 9.34
N ARG A 97 2.40 -4.94 9.98
CA ARG A 97 1.04 -5.21 10.45
C ARG A 97 0.86 -4.81 11.91
N LYS A 98 -0.26 -4.15 12.18
CA LYS A 98 -0.92 -4.14 13.48
C LYS A 98 -2.27 -4.84 13.31
N ALA A 99 -2.45 -5.96 14.00
CA ALA A 99 -3.65 -6.77 13.86
C ALA A 99 -4.87 -6.04 14.44
N THR A 100 -5.90 -5.86 13.63
CA THR A 100 -7.26 -5.48 14.02
C THR A 100 -8.20 -6.67 13.87
N GLN A 101 -7.94 -7.53 12.88
CA GLN A 101 -8.69 -8.72 12.54
C GLN A 101 -7.75 -9.92 12.36
N GLY A 102 -8.22 -11.12 12.73
CA GLY A 102 -7.53 -12.39 12.55
C GLY A 102 -6.29 -12.61 13.41
N ASP A 103 -5.90 -13.84 13.56
CA ASP A 103 -4.78 -14.29 14.39
C ASP A 103 -3.40 -13.87 13.84
N LYS A 104 -2.37 -13.94 14.70
CA LYS A 104 -0.98 -13.74 14.30
C LYS A 104 -0.41 -14.96 13.56
N THR A 105 -0.82 -15.12 12.33
CA THR A 105 -0.35 -16.18 11.43
C THR A 105 0.25 -15.61 10.15
N VAL A 106 1.05 -16.39 9.45
CA VAL A 106 1.61 -15.98 8.16
C VAL A 106 0.53 -15.76 7.10
N PHE A 107 -0.61 -16.46 7.20
CA PHE A 107 -1.73 -16.30 6.27
C PHE A 107 -2.40 -14.93 6.39
N ASN A 108 -2.34 -14.33 7.57
CA ASN A 108 -2.91 -13.02 7.88
C ASN A 108 -1.90 -11.86 7.71
N CYS A 109 -0.67 -12.14 7.28
CA CYS A 109 0.35 -11.13 7.01
C CYS A 109 0.28 -10.63 5.56
N HIS A 110 0.31 -9.30 5.39
CA HIS A 110 0.50 -8.67 4.08
C HIS A 110 1.98 -8.77 3.62
N PRO A 111 2.24 -8.60 2.33
CA PRO A 111 1.29 -8.49 1.23
C PRO A 111 0.65 -9.84 0.88
N PHE A 112 -0.61 -9.80 0.43
CA PHE A 112 -1.25 -10.96 -0.20
C PHE A 112 -0.81 -11.08 -1.66
N GLN A 113 -0.81 -12.30 -2.20
CA GLN A 113 -0.39 -12.56 -3.58
C GLN A 113 -1.32 -13.59 -4.25
N HIS A 114 -1.71 -13.30 -5.48
CA HIS A 114 -2.35 -14.26 -6.38
C HIS A 114 -1.94 -13.98 -7.83
N GLY A 115 -1.42 -14.99 -8.52
CA GLY A 115 -0.79 -14.81 -9.82
C GLY A 115 0.34 -13.78 -9.74
N ARG A 116 0.32 -12.77 -10.61
CA ARG A 116 1.30 -11.67 -10.58
C ARG A 116 0.93 -10.54 -9.63
N TRP A 117 -0.32 -10.49 -9.17
CA TRP A 117 -0.81 -9.40 -8.34
C TRP A 117 -0.42 -9.58 -6.88
N VAL A 118 0.10 -8.51 -6.33
CA VAL A 118 0.44 -8.36 -4.93
C VAL A 118 -0.35 -7.19 -4.37
N PHE A 119 -0.85 -7.34 -3.14
CA PHE A 119 -1.78 -6.39 -2.55
C PHE A 119 -1.51 -6.19 -1.06
N ALA A 120 -1.69 -4.96 -0.60
CA ALA A 120 -1.71 -4.65 0.81
C ALA A 120 -2.81 -3.62 1.15
N HIS A 121 -3.32 -3.72 2.36
CA HIS A 121 -4.39 -2.92 2.92
C HIS A 121 -3.94 -2.32 4.26
N ASN A 122 -4.11 -1.02 4.41
CA ASN A 122 -4.03 -0.32 5.68
C ASN A 122 -5.40 0.25 6.01
N GLY A 123 -6.13 -0.47 6.81
CA GLY A 123 -7.51 -0.16 7.14
C GLY A 123 -8.15 -1.20 8.01
N ASP A 124 -9.46 -1.14 8.08
CA ASP A 124 -10.29 -2.05 8.85
C ASP A 124 -11.73 -2.00 8.34
N ILE A 125 -12.39 -3.15 8.31
CA ILE A 125 -13.84 -3.25 8.13
C ILE A 125 -14.46 -3.53 9.51
N PRO A 126 -15.07 -2.54 10.16
CA PRO A 126 -15.64 -2.72 11.49
C PRO A 126 -16.67 -3.84 11.51
N ARG A 127 -16.60 -4.70 12.55
CA ARG A 127 -17.49 -5.87 12.72
C ARG A 127 -17.46 -6.78 11.48
N PHE A 128 -16.26 -7.06 10.98
CA PHE A 128 -16.03 -7.83 9.74
C PHE A 128 -16.74 -9.19 9.72
N GLU A 129 -16.73 -9.91 10.84
CA GLU A 129 -17.35 -11.25 10.92
C GLU A 129 -18.85 -11.26 10.54
N GLU A 130 -19.56 -10.16 10.79
CA GLU A 130 -20.98 -10.05 10.42
C GLU A 130 -21.21 -9.96 8.91
N VAL A 131 -20.23 -9.45 8.18
CA VAL A 131 -20.33 -9.20 6.73
C VAL A 131 -19.42 -10.12 5.92
N ARG A 132 -18.57 -10.90 6.56
CA ARG A 132 -17.60 -11.78 5.91
C ARG A 132 -18.24 -12.65 4.81
N GLY A 133 -19.35 -13.29 5.13
CA GLY A 133 -20.09 -14.12 4.16
C GLY A 133 -20.54 -13.32 2.93
N ALA A 134 -21.14 -12.15 3.16
CA ALA A 134 -21.60 -11.28 2.08
C ALA A 134 -20.45 -10.70 1.24
N LEU A 135 -19.31 -10.39 1.87
CA LEU A 135 -18.10 -9.96 1.16
C LEU A 135 -17.51 -11.09 0.30
N ILE A 136 -17.52 -12.33 0.79
CA ILE A 136 -17.10 -13.51 0.02
C ILE A 136 -17.98 -13.70 -1.23
N GLU A 137 -19.28 -13.37 -1.17
CA GLU A 137 -20.14 -13.43 -2.34
C GLU A 137 -19.78 -12.40 -3.43
N LEU A 138 -19.08 -11.31 -3.11
CA LEU A 138 -18.50 -10.38 -4.10
C LEU A 138 -17.32 -10.98 -4.86
N VAL A 139 -16.65 -11.97 -4.29
CA VAL A 139 -15.50 -12.66 -4.88
C VAL A 139 -15.97 -13.63 -5.98
N ASP A 140 -15.30 -13.60 -7.14
CA ASP A 140 -15.52 -14.58 -8.22
C ASP A 140 -15.42 -16.01 -7.65
N GLN A 141 -16.38 -16.86 -7.97
CA GLN A 141 -16.47 -18.23 -7.44
C GLN A 141 -15.17 -19.02 -7.61
N ARG A 142 -14.45 -18.81 -8.72
CA ARG A 142 -13.16 -19.47 -9.00
C ARG A 142 -12.04 -19.06 -8.04
N LEU A 143 -12.15 -17.86 -7.46
CA LEU A 143 -11.14 -17.30 -6.56
C LEU A 143 -11.42 -17.60 -5.08
N ARG A 144 -12.67 -17.90 -4.68
CA ARG A 144 -13.07 -18.10 -3.27
C ARG A 144 -12.22 -19.15 -2.54
N ARG A 145 -11.80 -20.21 -3.24
CA ARG A 145 -10.97 -21.29 -2.67
C ARG A 145 -9.55 -20.86 -2.28
N PHE A 146 -9.11 -19.67 -2.69
CA PHE A 146 -7.78 -19.14 -2.38
C PHE A 146 -7.80 -18.16 -1.19
N VAL A 147 -8.96 -17.85 -0.65
CA VAL A 147 -9.08 -17.12 0.62
C VAL A 147 -8.74 -18.09 1.75
N MET A 148 -7.56 -17.92 2.35
CA MET A 148 -6.97 -18.88 3.30
C MET A 148 -6.89 -18.36 4.73
N GLY A 149 -6.87 -17.03 4.90
CA GLY A 149 -6.81 -16.37 6.19
C GLY A 149 -8.17 -15.89 6.70
N ASP A 150 -8.11 -15.17 7.80
CA ASP A 150 -9.29 -14.72 8.54
C ASP A 150 -9.47 -13.19 8.48
N THR A 151 -8.66 -12.48 7.66
CA THR A 151 -8.69 -11.03 7.62
C THR A 151 -9.66 -10.49 6.57
N ASP A 152 -10.24 -9.34 6.87
CA ASP A 152 -10.96 -8.50 5.92
C ASP A 152 -10.10 -8.15 4.69
N SER A 153 -8.82 -7.90 4.93
CA SER A 153 -7.84 -7.49 3.93
C SER A 153 -7.64 -8.53 2.83
N GLU A 154 -7.60 -9.82 3.17
CA GLU A 154 -7.50 -10.88 2.17
C GLU A 154 -8.78 -10.98 1.34
N VAL A 155 -9.95 -10.88 1.97
CA VAL A 155 -11.23 -10.88 1.25
C VAL A 155 -11.31 -9.68 0.30
N VAL A 156 -10.93 -8.47 0.75
CA VAL A 156 -10.87 -7.26 -0.10
C VAL A 156 -9.92 -7.45 -1.28
N PHE A 157 -8.78 -8.12 -1.08
CA PHE A 157 -7.88 -8.46 -2.18
C PHE A 157 -8.56 -9.32 -3.25
N PHE A 158 -9.29 -10.35 -2.86
CA PHE A 158 -9.97 -11.22 -3.82
C PHE A 158 -11.19 -10.55 -4.46
N VAL A 159 -11.85 -9.61 -3.78
CA VAL A 159 -12.83 -8.70 -4.40
C VAL A 159 -12.14 -7.84 -5.47
N PHE A 160 -10.99 -7.23 -5.15
CA PHE A 160 -10.21 -6.45 -6.12
C PHE A 160 -9.83 -7.27 -7.37
N LEU A 161 -9.36 -8.50 -7.20
CA LEU A 161 -9.02 -9.39 -8.33
C LEU A 161 -10.25 -9.73 -9.19
N SER A 162 -11.40 -9.89 -8.55
CA SER A 162 -12.67 -10.15 -9.25
C SER A 162 -13.09 -8.94 -10.08
N GLU A 163 -13.02 -7.72 -9.53
CA GLU A 163 -13.29 -6.48 -10.24
C GLU A 163 -12.26 -6.22 -11.36
N LEU A 164 -10.99 -6.55 -11.12
CA LEU A 164 -9.91 -6.44 -12.10
C LEU A 164 -10.14 -7.33 -13.32
N SER A 165 -10.54 -8.57 -13.09
CA SER A 165 -10.90 -9.51 -14.16
C SER A 165 -12.10 -9.01 -14.97
N ARG A 166 -13.09 -8.39 -14.32
CA ARG A 166 -14.24 -7.78 -15.02
C ARG A 166 -13.82 -6.57 -15.83
N ALA A 167 -12.97 -5.70 -15.27
CA ALA A 167 -12.54 -4.48 -15.95
C ALA A 167 -11.65 -4.77 -17.18
N ALA A 168 -10.77 -5.76 -17.10
CA ALA A 168 -9.88 -6.12 -18.20
C ALA A 168 -10.56 -6.94 -19.29
N GLY A 169 -11.61 -7.70 -18.93
CA GLY A 169 -12.23 -8.67 -19.83
C GLY A 169 -11.51 -10.03 -19.85
N ALA A 170 -12.24 -11.04 -20.34
CA ALA A 170 -11.74 -12.42 -20.33
C ALA A 170 -10.47 -12.59 -21.17
N GLY A 171 -9.42 -13.16 -20.56
CA GLY A 171 -8.18 -13.49 -21.25
C GLY A 171 -7.27 -12.31 -21.56
N GLN A 172 -7.64 -11.08 -21.18
CA GLN A 172 -6.80 -9.92 -21.38
C GLN A 172 -5.88 -9.67 -20.17
N ARG A 173 -4.68 -9.18 -20.46
CA ARG A 173 -3.76 -8.72 -19.41
C ARG A 173 -4.25 -7.37 -18.88
N PRO A 174 -4.47 -7.24 -17.56
CA PRO A 174 -4.85 -5.97 -16.97
C PRO A 174 -3.76 -4.90 -17.13
N GLU A 175 -4.17 -3.68 -17.43
CA GLU A 175 -3.34 -2.48 -17.42
C GLU A 175 -3.68 -1.59 -16.23
N LEU A 176 -2.90 -0.52 -15.99
CA LEU A 176 -3.15 0.42 -14.89
C LEU A 176 -4.58 0.97 -14.89
N ALA A 177 -5.15 1.29 -16.04
CA ALA A 177 -6.53 1.80 -16.14
C ALA A 177 -7.56 0.79 -15.59
N HIS A 178 -7.35 -0.51 -15.86
CA HIS A 178 -8.19 -1.58 -15.32
C HIS A 178 -8.01 -1.72 -13.81
N ALA A 179 -6.77 -1.59 -13.30
CA ALA A 179 -6.49 -1.62 -11.87
C ALA A 179 -7.11 -0.43 -11.13
N VAL A 180 -7.08 0.77 -11.70
CA VAL A 180 -7.76 1.96 -11.15
C VAL A 180 -9.28 1.75 -11.13
N SER A 181 -9.86 1.23 -12.20
CA SER A 181 -11.29 0.89 -12.27
C SER A 181 -11.67 -0.16 -11.22
N ALA A 182 -10.86 -1.21 -11.08
CA ALA A 182 -11.06 -2.26 -10.08
C ALA A 182 -10.99 -1.72 -8.65
N MET A 183 -10.03 -0.82 -8.34
CA MET A 183 -9.95 -0.16 -7.03
C MET A 183 -11.23 0.61 -6.72
N ARG A 184 -11.75 1.40 -7.68
CA ARG A 184 -13.01 2.14 -7.53
C ARG A 184 -14.18 1.20 -7.24
N SER A 185 -14.34 0.16 -8.06
CA SER A 185 -15.43 -0.82 -7.92
C SER A 185 -15.34 -1.57 -6.61
N THR A 186 -14.14 -1.97 -6.19
CA THR A 186 -13.90 -2.65 -4.91
C THR A 186 -14.35 -1.78 -3.74
N ILE A 187 -13.85 -0.54 -3.67
CA ILE A 187 -14.18 0.38 -2.58
C ILE A 187 -15.68 0.65 -2.55
N LYS A 188 -16.28 0.92 -3.70
CA LYS A 188 -17.73 1.16 -3.81
C LYS A 188 -18.51 -0.03 -3.26
N ARG A 189 -18.27 -1.25 -3.76
CA ARG A 189 -19.01 -2.45 -3.37
C ARG A 189 -18.83 -2.83 -1.90
N VAL A 190 -17.59 -2.75 -1.40
CA VAL A 190 -17.31 -3.03 0.01
C VAL A 190 -18.04 -2.02 0.89
N ARG A 191 -18.03 -0.73 0.55
CA ARG A 191 -18.74 0.29 1.33
C ARG A 191 -20.25 0.18 1.26
N GLU A 192 -20.81 -0.05 0.09
CA GLU A 192 -22.25 -0.28 -0.06
C GLU A 192 -22.76 -1.39 0.85
N LEU A 193 -21.93 -2.41 1.08
CA LEU A 193 -22.27 -3.55 1.93
C LEU A 193 -21.96 -3.28 3.42
N CYS A 194 -20.87 -2.59 3.72
CA CYS A 194 -20.37 -2.44 5.09
C CYS A 194 -20.89 -1.17 5.78
N ASP A 195 -20.93 -0.02 5.07
CA ASP A 195 -21.20 1.29 5.66
C ASP A 195 -22.70 1.55 5.84
N ALA A 196 -23.57 0.76 5.20
CA ALA A 196 -25.02 0.86 5.34
C ALA A 196 -25.56 0.32 6.69
N ARG A 197 -24.69 -0.29 7.53
CA ARG A 197 -25.08 -0.88 8.80
C ARG A 197 -25.24 0.19 9.89
N PRO A 198 -26.38 0.24 10.61
CA PRO A 198 -26.60 1.21 11.67
C PRO A 198 -25.58 1.09 12.81
N GLY A 199 -25.05 2.22 13.28
CA GLY A 199 -24.13 2.28 14.41
C GLY A 199 -22.77 1.63 14.16
N VAL A 200 -22.35 1.50 12.90
CA VAL A 200 -21.02 1.00 12.49
C VAL A 200 -20.26 2.11 11.79
N ASP A 201 -19.03 2.33 12.19
CA ASP A 201 -18.13 3.26 11.50
C ASP A 201 -17.88 2.80 10.07
N GLY A 202 -17.60 3.73 9.17
CA GLY A 202 -17.31 3.43 7.77
C GLY A 202 -16.02 2.62 7.60
N ALA A 203 -16.00 1.74 6.59
CA ALA A 203 -14.83 0.93 6.27
C ALA A 203 -13.64 1.81 5.83
N LEU A 204 -12.48 1.57 6.40
CA LEU A 204 -11.22 2.23 6.05
C LEU A 204 -10.49 1.36 5.04
N LEU A 205 -10.38 1.83 3.79
CA LEU A 205 -9.91 1.05 2.64
C LEU A 205 -8.73 1.74 1.91
N THR A 206 -7.66 2.04 2.65
CA THR A 206 -6.41 2.50 2.04
C THR A 206 -5.69 1.29 1.46
N LEU A 207 -5.68 1.19 0.14
CA LEU A 207 -5.28 0.00 -0.60
C LEU A 207 -4.08 0.28 -1.50
N MET A 208 -3.26 -0.73 -1.73
CA MET A 208 -2.16 -0.70 -2.69
C MET A 208 -2.05 -2.04 -3.40
N ALA A 209 -1.89 -2.00 -4.73
CA ALA A 209 -1.72 -3.19 -5.56
C ALA A 209 -0.67 -2.98 -6.65
N THR A 210 0.02 -4.06 -7.01
CA THR A 210 1.00 -4.07 -8.10
C THR A 210 1.05 -5.42 -8.78
N ASP A 211 1.36 -5.44 -10.08
CA ASP A 211 1.66 -6.65 -10.86
C ASP A 211 3.16 -6.75 -11.25
N GLY A 212 3.98 -5.87 -10.67
CA GLY A 212 5.40 -5.73 -10.96
C GLY A 212 5.72 -4.70 -12.05
N GLU A 213 4.76 -4.34 -12.89
CA GLU A 213 4.92 -3.35 -13.96
C GLU A 213 4.13 -2.08 -13.73
N SER A 214 2.97 -2.20 -13.12
CA SER A 214 2.15 -1.07 -12.64
C SER A 214 2.02 -1.11 -11.12
N LEU A 215 1.85 0.05 -10.52
CA LEU A 215 1.52 0.19 -9.11
C LEU A 215 0.37 1.19 -8.98
N VAL A 216 -0.65 0.82 -8.20
CA VAL A 216 -1.80 1.67 -7.90
C VAL A 216 -2.05 1.72 -6.41
N ALA A 217 -2.39 2.90 -5.89
CA ALA A 217 -2.73 3.10 -4.48
C ALA A 217 -3.88 4.08 -4.33
N THR A 218 -4.66 3.93 -3.26
CA THR A 218 -5.79 4.82 -2.94
C THR A 218 -5.79 5.22 -1.48
N HIS A 219 -6.10 6.49 -1.21
CA HIS A 219 -6.37 6.98 0.13
C HIS A 219 -7.83 6.71 0.50
N GLY A 220 -8.07 5.60 1.20
CA GLY A 220 -9.39 5.13 1.61
C GLY A 220 -9.74 5.41 3.08
N GLY A 221 -9.19 6.46 3.68
CA GLY A 221 -9.44 6.87 5.06
C GLY A 221 -8.21 6.85 5.98
N LYS A 222 -7.07 6.30 5.51
CA LYS A 222 -5.77 6.39 6.21
C LYS A 222 -4.80 7.20 5.40
N GLU A 223 -3.99 8.03 6.06
CA GLU A 223 -2.99 8.90 5.43
C GLU A 223 -2.11 8.12 4.45
N LEU A 224 -1.87 8.73 3.30
CA LEU A 224 -1.05 8.19 2.24
C LEU A 224 -0.36 9.34 1.51
N TYR A 225 0.90 9.13 1.19
CA TYR A 225 1.76 10.10 0.51
C TYR A 225 2.41 9.44 -0.68
N PHE A 226 2.77 10.23 -1.70
CA PHE A 226 3.56 9.74 -2.81
C PHE A 226 4.70 10.69 -3.15
N SER A 227 5.74 10.17 -3.81
CA SER A 227 6.88 10.93 -4.30
C SER A 227 7.26 10.45 -5.70
N THR A 228 7.62 11.39 -6.56
CA THR A 228 8.06 11.13 -7.94
C THR A 228 9.41 11.74 -8.25
N TYR A 229 9.96 12.56 -7.35
CA TYR A 229 11.26 13.19 -7.50
C TYR A 229 11.88 13.49 -6.13
N LYS A 230 13.17 13.78 -6.12
CA LYS A 230 13.98 14.12 -4.94
C LYS A 230 14.42 15.57 -5.00
N THR A 231 14.77 16.16 -3.87
CA THR A 231 15.48 17.47 -3.86
C THR A 231 16.87 17.36 -4.45
N ARG A 232 17.53 16.22 -4.23
CA ARG A 232 18.82 15.84 -4.83
C ARG A 232 18.91 14.32 -4.85
N CYS A 233 19.33 13.73 -5.96
CA CYS A 233 19.51 12.29 -6.04
C CYS A 233 20.86 11.88 -5.44
N SER A 234 20.85 10.99 -4.45
CA SER A 234 22.08 10.45 -3.84
C SER A 234 22.96 9.68 -4.83
N ASP A 235 22.34 9.08 -5.85
CA ASP A 235 23.02 8.26 -6.86
C ASP A 235 23.41 9.06 -8.11
N ARG A 236 23.35 10.38 -8.04
CA ARG A 236 23.55 11.32 -9.16
C ARG A 236 24.81 11.05 -9.98
N GLU A 237 25.93 10.71 -9.33
CA GLU A 237 27.23 10.53 -10.00
C GLU A 237 27.39 9.16 -10.67
N HIS A 238 26.54 8.19 -10.32
CA HIS A 238 26.69 6.80 -10.74
C HIS A 238 25.46 6.22 -11.46
N CYS A 239 24.32 6.92 -11.43
CA CYS A 239 23.07 6.41 -12.00
C CYS A 239 23.01 6.60 -13.52
N PRO A 240 22.95 5.51 -14.31
CA PRO A 240 22.88 5.59 -15.78
C PRO A 240 21.54 6.17 -16.28
N SER A 241 20.51 6.16 -15.44
CA SER A 241 19.15 6.64 -15.75
C SER A 241 18.85 8.00 -15.15
N LEU A 242 19.89 8.75 -14.70
CA LEU A 242 19.68 10.09 -14.17
C LEU A 242 19.11 11.02 -15.24
N SER A 243 18.05 11.72 -14.88
CA SER A 243 17.42 12.73 -15.73
C SER A 243 16.87 13.88 -14.88
N ALA A 244 16.44 14.95 -15.52
CA ALA A 244 15.77 16.06 -14.83
C ALA A 244 14.55 15.61 -14.01
N ALA A 245 13.84 14.58 -14.44
CA ALA A 245 12.69 14.03 -13.72
C ALA A 245 13.06 13.33 -12.39
N CYS A 246 14.33 13.10 -12.10
CA CYS A 246 14.77 12.60 -10.79
C CYS A 246 14.76 13.69 -9.72
N GLU A 247 14.96 14.97 -10.09
CA GLU A 247 15.17 16.07 -9.14
C GLU A 247 14.22 17.26 -9.37
N ALA A 248 13.24 17.11 -10.24
CA ALA A 248 12.21 18.11 -10.49
C ALA A 248 10.86 17.44 -10.81
N PRO A 249 9.73 18.13 -10.59
CA PRO A 249 8.43 17.65 -11.02
C PRO A 249 8.41 17.38 -12.53
N SER A 250 7.91 16.22 -12.92
CA SER A 250 7.78 15.87 -14.34
C SER A 250 6.69 16.69 -15.01
N THR A 251 7.01 17.32 -16.12
CA THR A 251 6.04 18.03 -16.98
C THR A 251 5.34 17.10 -17.98
N SER A 252 5.96 15.98 -18.32
CA SER A 252 5.41 14.96 -19.24
C SER A 252 4.49 13.93 -18.54
N GLY A 253 4.51 13.91 -17.21
CA GLY A 253 3.87 12.87 -16.42
C GLY A 253 4.66 11.55 -16.36
N ILE A 254 5.82 11.45 -17.05
CA ILE A 254 6.72 10.30 -16.99
C ILE A 254 7.77 10.58 -15.92
N VAL A 255 8.00 9.60 -15.05
CA VAL A 255 8.90 9.72 -13.89
C VAL A 255 9.93 8.59 -13.87
N ASN A 256 11.04 8.77 -13.17
CA ASN A 256 12.06 7.73 -13.03
C ASN A 256 11.82 6.83 -11.82
N HIS A 257 11.09 7.33 -10.81
CA HIS A 257 10.64 6.55 -9.68
C HIS A 257 9.28 7.04 -9.22
N PHE A 258 8.56 6.14 -8.60
CA PHE A 258 7.28 6.37 -7.96
C PHE A 258 7.25 5.64 -6.63
N ILE A 259 7.08 6.38 -5.55
CA ILE A 259 7.04 5.83 -4.19
C ILE A 259 5.70 6.21 -3.57
N VAL A 260 5.09 5.28 -2.86
CA VAL A 260 3.90 5.52 -2.04
C VAL A 260 4.16 5.02 -0.63
N SER A 261 3.81 5.80 0.38
CA SER A 261 4.02 5.43 1.79
C SER A 261 2.93 5.99 2.69
N SER A 262 2.62 5.28 3.77
CA SER A 262 1.69 5.74 4.81
C SER A 262 2.19 6.96 5.57
N GLU A 263 3.48 7.26 5.51
CA GLU A 263 4.07 8.50 6.02
C GLU A 263 5.30 8.89 5.19
N PRO A 264 5.65 10.18 5.14
CA PRO A 264 6.88 10.64 4.51
C PRO A 264 8.10 10.02 5.19
N LEU A 265 8.86 9.22 4.43
CA LEU A 265 10.12 8.68 4.93
C LEU A 265 11.19 9.77 4.88
N GLN A 266 12.08 9.78 5.89
CA GLN A 266 13.20 10.71 5.94
C GLN A 266 14.15 10.49 4.77
N GLY A 267 14.63 11.58 4.20
CA GLY A 267 15.56 11.59 3.08
C GLY A 267 15.21 12.66 2.05
N GLU A 268 15.68 12.47 0.81
CA GLU A 268 15.65 13.47 -0.25
C GLU A 268 14.35 13.48 -1.07
N ASN A 269 13.45 12.53 -0.84
CA ASN A 269 12.18 12.45 -1.57
C ASN A 269 11.28 13.64 -1.23
N VAL A 270 10.70 14.26 -2.25
CA VAL A 270 9.67 15.28 -2.09
C VAL A 270 8.32 14.58 -2.00
N TRP A 271 7.67 14.70 -0.86
CA TRP A 271 6.42 14.01 -0.56
C TRP A 271 5.21 14.90 -0.79
N LEU A 272 4.22 14.35 -1.48
CA LEU A 272 2.92 14.95 -1.73
C LEU A 272 1.86 14.12 -1.02
N ALA A 273 1.02 14.79 -0.21
CA ALA A 273 -0.10 14.13 0.45
C ALA A 273 -1.19 13.79 -0.57
N LEU A 274 -1.80 12.62 -0.41
CA LEU A 274 -3.05 12.30 -1.08
C LEU A 274 -4.23 12.76 -0.22
N GLU A 275 -5.23 13.31 -0.87
CA GLU A 275 -6.50 13.62 -0.24
C GLU A 275 -7.37 12.37 -0.13
N PRO A 276 -8.29 12.30 0.87
CA PRO A 276 -9.25 11.22 0.95
C PRO A 276 -10.01 11.01 -0.36
N GLY A 277 -9.98 9.78 -0.87
CA GLY A 277 -10.57 9.40 -2.15
C GLY A 277 -9.65 9.53 -3.36
N ASP A 278 -8.45 10.06 -3.22
CA ASP A 278 -7.48 10.07 -4.30
C ASP A 278 -7.01 8.65 -4.64
N ILE A 279 -6.90 8.38 -5.94
CA ILE A 279 -6.24 7.19 -6.49
C ILE A 279 -5.07 7.68 -7.32
N VAL A 280 -3.89 7.15 -7.05
CA VAL A 280 -2.66 7.44 -7.78
C VAL A 280 -2.04 6.14 -8.28
N GLY A 281 -1.43 6.18 -9.45
CA GLY A 281 -0.73 5.01 -9.97
C GLY A 281 0.28 5.36 -11.03
N VAL A 282 1.15 4.40 -11.31
CA VAL A 282 2.16 4.45 -12.37
C VAL A 282 2.05 3.20 -13.24
N ASP A 283 2.10 3.38 -14.56
CA ASP A 283 2.04 2.30 -15.53
C ASP A 283 3.44 1.72 -15.86
N ASN A 284 3.48 0.72 -16.74
CA ASN A 284 4.69 0.07 -17.20
C ASN A 284 5.66 1.01 -17.96
N ARG A 285 5.20 2.18 -18.40
CA ARG A 285 6.00 3.23 -19.05
C ARG A 285 6.37 4.36 -18.09
N MET A 286 6.16 4.13 -16.80
CA MET A 286 6.40 5.12 -15.74
C MET A 286 5.58 6.41 -15.88
N ARG A 287 4.42 6.35 -16.53
CA ARG A 287 3.47 7.46 -16.57
C ARG A 287 2.61 7.46 -15.33
N VAL A 288 2.65 8.55 -14.58
CA VAL A 288 1.83 8.75 -13.38
C VAL A 288 0.44 9.22 -13.78
N THR A 289 -0.57 8.64 -13.16
CA THR A 289 -1.96 9.08 -13.23
C THR A 289 -2.49 9.34 -11.82
N LYS A 290 -3.28 10.40 -11.69
CA LYS A 290 -4.03 10.71 -10.47
C LYS A 290 -5.49 10.91 -10.83
N SER A 291 -6.36 10.31 -10.04
CA SER A 291 -7.82 10.43 -10.18
C SER A 291 -8.47 10.37 -8.81
N ARG A 292 -9.78 10.55 -8.71
CA ARG A 292 -10.50 10.57 -7.45
C ARG A 292 -11.70 9.64 -7.49
N LEU A 293 -12.04 9.05 -6.34
CA LEU A 293 -13.32 8.36 -6.15
C LEU A 293 -14.45 9.39 -6.27
N GLU A 294 -15.39 9.14 -7.17
CA GLU A 294 -16.58 10.01 -7.30
C GLU A 294 -17.57 9.67 -6.17
N HIS A 295 -18.03 10.70 -5.46
CA HIS A 295 -19.19 10.69 -4.55
C HIS A 295 -19.24 9.61 -3.44
N VAL A 296 -18.11 9.18 -2.92
CA VAL A 296 -18.07 8.30 -1.74
C VAL A 296 -17.69 9.15 -0.53
N ALA A 297 -18.62 9.34 0.41
CA ALA A 297 -18.29 9.94 1.71
C ALA A 297 -17.24 9.04 2.39
N LEU A 298 -16.08 9.61 2.71
CA LEU A 298 -15.03 8.89 3.40
C LEU A 298 -15.15 9.17 4.90
N PRO A 299 -15.08 8.15 5.77
CA PRO A 299 -15.01 8.39 7.19
C PRO A 299 -13.74 9.20 7.48
N THR A 300 -13.89 10.25 8.29
CA THR A 300 -12.76 10.99 8.86
C THR A 300 -12.15 10.13 9.96
N ALA A 301 -10.86 9.85 9.86
CA ALA A 301 -10.11 9.08 10.86
C ALA A 301 -9.92 9.87 12.17
#